data_7bbae231af53f55c703bfd754ce0a259
#
_entry.id   7bbae231af53f55c703bfd754ce0a259
#
_cell.length_a   1.000
_cell.length_b   1.000
_cell.length_c   1.000
_cell.angle_alpha   90.00
_cell.angle_beta   90.00
_cell.angle_gamma   90.00
#
_symmetry.space_group_name_H-M   'P 1'
#
loop_
_entity.id
_entity.type
_entity.pdbx_description
1 polymer ?
#
loop_
_entity_poly.entity_id
_entity_poly.type
_entity_poly.pdbx_seq_one_letter_code
_entity_poly.pdbx_strand_id
1 'polypeptide(L)'
;MTQPTSRKADLVYQLNDRPPLPQTLFAALQHLLAMFVAVITPSLIICQSLGVPADQTNTIISMSLFASGLSSFIQIRTFGPIGSGLLSIQGTSFNFLGPIIGAGLALKAGGADIETMMAAIFGTILVASSAEILLSRVLQFAQRVITPLVSGIVVTLIGLTLVQVGLISMGGGYAAMADGSFGSLDKLALAGTVLAIIVLLNRARNPYVRVASIVIAMLVGYVMAYLMGMVNTDNLAQTQLIALPIPMQYGLGFDWSLFIPLVLIFLITALEAIGDITATSEVSDEPVKGPVYMKRIKGGVLADGLNSALAAVFNSFPNSTFSQNNGVILLTGVASRYVGYFIAGMLVLLGLFPGVASFVQLIPEPVLGGATIVMFGTIAAAGVRIISRVDLDRRAILIMALSFSMGLGIAQKPEILQFMPEFIKNLFSSGVAAGGITAIVLNLLLPEVRRDENAASVTETAQESN
;
A
#
# COMPACT_ATOMS: atom_id res chain seq x y z
N MET A 1 -5.03 39.55 -4.22
CA MET A 1 -5.56 38.30 -3.61
C MET A 1 -4.43 37.63 -2.88
N THR A 2 -4.45 37.65 -1.55
CA THR A 2 -3.46 37.03 -0.68
C THR A 2 -3.52 35.51 -0.87
N GLN A 3 -2.39 34.91 -1.26
CA GLN A 3 -2.25 33.45 -1.28
C GLN A 3 -2.63 32.90 0.09
N PRO A 4 -3.37 31.77 0.17
CA PRO A 4 -3.64 31.15 1.44
C PRO A 4 -2.29 30.68 2.00
N THR A 5 -1.85 31.31 3.08
CA THR A 5 -0.74 30.85 3.89
C THR A 5 -1.03 29.40 4.30
N SER A 6 -0.24 28.46 3.81
CA SER A 6 -0.28 27.08 4.31
C SER A 6 -0.20 27.16 5.85
N ARG A 7 -1.21 26.68 6.56
CA ARG A 7 -1.12 26.52 8.01
C ARG A 7 0.11 25.66 8.24
N LYS A 8 1.12 26.26 8.88
CA LYS A 8 2.24 25.50 9.43
C LYS A 8 1.65 24.43 10.33
N ALA A 9 2.05 23.18 10.15
CA ALA A 9 1.64 22.13 11.07
C ALA A 9 2.15 22.52 12.47
N ASP A 10 1.25 22.53 13.48
CA ASP A 10 1.64 22.77 14.87
C ASP A 10 2.43 21.57 15.37
N LEU A 11 3.71 21.48 14.97
CA LEU A 11 4.59 20.38 15.36
C LEU A 11 5.07 20.58 16.80
N VAL A 12 4.82 19.56 17.62
CA VAL A 12 5.36 19.45 18.97
C VAL A 12 6.85 19.01 18.91
N TYR A 13 7.18 18.11 17.99
CA TYR A 13 8.53 17.64 17.73
C TYR A 13 8.84 17.64 16.23
N GLN A 14 9.89 18.38 15.87
CA GLN A 14 10.37 18.48 14.50
C GLN A 14 11.20 17.24 14.11
N LEU A 15 11.60 17.16 12.83
CA LEU A 15 12.26 15.99 12.23
C LEU A 15 13.51 15.49 13.00
N ASN A 16 14.32 16.41 13.55
CA ASN A 16 15.60 16.07 14.22
C ASN A 16 15.51 16.07 15.75
N ASP A 17 14.35 16.40 16.31
CA ASP A 17 14.16 16.43 17.75
C ASP A 17 14.19 15.02 18.34
N ARG A 18 14.62 14.95 19.61
CA ARG A 18 14.67 13.70 20.39
C ARG A 18 13.75 13.82 21.60
N PRO A 19 12.49 13.41 21.47
CA PRO A 19 11.56 13.40 22.59
C PRO A 19 12.09 12.53 23.75
N PRO A 20 11.71 12.80 25.00
CA PRO A 20 11.97 11.92 26.14
C PRO A 20 11.47 10.50 25.86
N LEU A 21 12.16 9.48 26.40
CA LEU A 21 11.88 8.07 26.11
C LEU A 21 10.39 7.67 26.29
N PRO A 22 9.68 8.06 27.37
CA PRO A 22 8.26 7.71 27.51
C PRO A 22 7.39 8.28 26.39
N GLN A 23 7.64 9.52 25.97
CA GLN A 23 6.91 10.16 24.88
C GLN A 23 7.26 9.54 23.53
N THR A 24 8.53 9.18 23.33
CA THR A 24 9.01 8.46 22.15
C THR A 24 8.30 7.11 22.01
N LEU A 25 8.27 6.31 23.09
CA LEU A 25 7.60 5.00 23.08
C LEU A 25 6.08 5.12 22.84
N PHE A 26 5.46 6.13 23.48
CA PHE A 26 4.03 6.36 23.29
C PHE A 26 3.69 6.77 21.85
N ALA A 27 4.46 7.71 21.28
CA ALA A 27 4.28 8.11 19.88
C ALA A 27 4.57 6.93 18.92
N ALA A 28 5.64 6.17 19.16
CA ALA A 28 5.96 5.00 18.37
C ALA A 28 4.85 3.95 18.41
N LEU A 29 4.26 3.71 19.56
CA LEU A 29 3.12 2.79 19.70
C LEU A 29 1.89 3.29 18.93
N GLN A 30 1.62 4.59 18.91
CA GLN A 30 0.51 5.16 18.14
C GLN A 30 0.68 4.95 16.63
N HIS A 31 1.89 5.20 16.09
CA HIS A 31 2.21 4.93 14.70
C HIS A 31 2.08 3.43 14.39
N LEU A 32 2.62 2.59 15.27
CA LEU A 32 2.53 1.14 15.12
C LEU A 32 1.08 0.66 15.05
N LEU A 33 0.22 1.07 15.99
CA LEU A 33 -1.20 0.70 16.01
C LEU A 33 -1.95 1.18 14.77
N ALA A 34 -1.61 2.36 14.24
CA ALA A 34 -2.25 2.88 13.03
C ALA A 34 -1.92 2.06 11.78
N MET A 35 -0.75 1.40 11.74
CA MET A 35 -0.23 0.73 10.54
C MET A 35 -0.14 -0.79 10.68
N PHE A 36 -0.19 -1.32 11.89
CA PHE A 36 0.04 -2.75 12.18
C PHE A 36 -0.81 -3.66 11.28
N VAL A 37 -2.12 -3.42 11.26
CA VAL A 37 -3.05 -4.21 10.44
C VAL A 37 -2.72 -4.08 8.94
N ALA A 38 -2.44 -2.86 8.48
CA ALA A 38 -2.13 -2.60 7.09
C ALA A 38 -0.85 -3.31 6.62
N VAL A 39 0.16 -3.44 7.50
CA VAL A 39 1.42 -4.12 7.19
C VAL A 39 1.23 -5.63 7.01
N ILE A 40 0.40 -6.27 7.82
CA ILE A 40 0.23 -7.73 7.84
C ILE A 40 -0.84 -8.24 6.85
N THR A 41 -1.87 -7.43 6.60
CA THR A 41 -3.05 -7.84 5.82
C THR A 41 -2.70 -8.29 4.39
N PRO A 42 -1.83 -7.60 3.62
CA PRO A 42 -1.50 -8.07 2.27
C PRO A 42 -0.90 -9.48 2.26
N SER A 43 0.05 -9.75 3.16
CA SER A 43 0.68 -11.07 3.27
C SER A 43 -0.33 -12.15 3.65
N LEU A 44 -1.22 -11.85 4.60
CA LEU A 44 -2.27 -12.76 5.01
C LEU A 44 -3.22 -13.09 3.84
N ILE A 45 -3.71 -12.07 3.12
CA ILE A 45 -4.61 -12.26 1.97
C ILE A 45 -3.94 -13.07 0.87
N ILE A 46 -2.69 -12.78 0.53
CA ILE A 46 -1.96 -13.55 -0.49
C ILE A 46 -1.85 -15.02 -0.07
N CYS A 47 -1.38 -15.28 1.15
CA CYS A 47 -1.20 -16.65 1.63
C CYS A 47 -2.52 -17.43 1.67
N GLN A 48 -3.61 -16.83 2.14
CA GLN A 48 -4.92 -17.44 2.18
C GLN A 48 -5.45 -17.71 0.78
N SER A 49 -5.36 -16.75 -0.14
CA SER A 49 -5.81 -16.89 -1.54
C SER A 49 -5.07 -17.99 -2.27
N LEU A 50 -3.79 -18.18 -2.00
CA LEU A 50 -2.95 -19.20 -2.62
C LEU A 50 -3.03 -20.56 -1.90
N GLY A 51 -3.66 -20.61 -0.74
CA GLY A 51 -3.79 -21.83 0.08
C GLY A 51 -2.46 -22.26 0.71
N VAL A 52 -1.64 -21.30 1.14
CA VAL A 52 -0.38 -21.54 1.84
C VAL A 52 -0.69 -22.13 3.23
N PRO A 53 0.01 -23.19 3.67
CA PRO A 53 -0.18 -23.79 5.00
C PRO A 53 0.02 -22.78 6.14
N ALA A 54 -0.68 -22.99 7.26
CA ALA A 54 -0.72 -22.04 8.37
C ALA A 54 0.66 -21.74 8.98
N ASP A 55 1.53 -22.73 9.09
CA ASP A 55 2.90 -22.61 9.60
C ASP A 55 3.77 -21.72 8.70
N GLN A 56 3.68 -21.92 7.37
CA GLN A 56 4.38 -21.10 6.38
C GLN A 56 3.78 -19.69 6.33
N THR A 57 2.46 -19.54 6.41
CA THR A 57 1.78 -18.26 6.50
C THR A 57 2.23 -17.46 7.73
N ASN A 58 2.37 -18.12 8.90
CA ASN A 58 2.94 -17.50 10.11
C ASN A 58 4.34 -16.95 9.87
N THR A 59 5.19 -17.74 9.20
CA THR A 59 6.55 -17.33 8.86
C THR A 59 6.55 -16.13 7.93
N ILE A 60 5.76 -16.14 6.86
CA ILE A 60 5.67 -15.06 5.89
C ILE A 60 5.15 -13.77 6.53
N ILE A 61 4.12 -13.84 7.39
CA ILE A 61 3.61 -12.67 8.12
C ILE A 61 4.68 -12.12 9.09
N SER A 62 5.37 -13.00 9.83
CA SER A 62 6.46 -12.60 10.70
C SER A 62 7.58 -11.91 9.93
N MET A 63 7.94 -12.45 8.77
CA MET A 63 8.95 -11.85 7.91
C MET A 63 8.48 -10.55 7.27
N SER A 64 7.18 -10.38 7.04
CA SER A 64 6.61 -9.09 6.58
C SER A 64 6.80 -7.99 7.63
N LEU A 65 6.54 -8.27 8.90
CA LEU A 65 6.80 -7.33 10.00
C LEU A 65 8.29 -7.04 10.14
N PHE A 66 9.13 -8.08 10.10
CA PHE A 66 10.59 -7.95 10.20
C PHE A 66 11.17 -7.11 9.06
N ALA A 67 10.80 -7.44 7.80
CA ALA A 67 11.23 -6.70 6.62
C ALA A 67 10.72 -5.26 6.64
N SER A 68 9.48 -5.01 7.08
CA SER A 68 8.91 -3.66 7.22
C SER A 68 9.69 -2.82 8.24
N GLY A 69 10.12 -3.43 9.34
CA GLY A 69 10.96 -2.76 10.34
C GLY A 69 12.33 -2.38 9.79
N LEU A 70 13.03 -3.30 9.13
CA LEU A 70 14.32 -3.02 8.48
C LEU A 70 14.18 -1.95 7.40
N SER A 71 13.15 -2.07 6.56
CA SER A 71 12.84 -1.14 5.48
C SER A 71 12.56 0.27 6.00
N SER A 72 11.76 0.37 7.06
CA SER A 72 11.49 1.65 7.73
C SER A 72 12.77 2.27 8.29
N PHE A 73 13.63 1.47 8.91
CA PHE A 73 14.92 1.95 9.40
C PHE A 73 15.80 2.50 8.27
N ILE A 74 15.89 1.78 7.13
CA ILE A 74 16.63 2.23 5.95
C ILE A 74 16.07 3.53 5.39
N GLN A 75 14.75 3.63 5.30
CA GLN A 75 14.06 4.82 4.77
C GLN A 75 14.29 6.06 5.64
N ILE A 76 14.29 5.89 6.95
CA ILE A 76 14.42 6.99 7.93
C ILE A 76 15.88 7.38 8.19
N ARG A 77 16.79 6.40 8.31
CA ARG A 77 18.20 6.62 8.69
C ARG A 77 19.00 7.31 7.59
N THR A 78 18.74 7.01 6.35
CA THR A 78 19.53 7.33 5.16
C THR A 78 20.95 6.71 5.17
N PHE A 79 21.24 5.92 4.16
CA PHE A 79 22.56 5.33 3.93
C PHE A 79 23.12 5.86 2.61
N GLY A 80 23.89 6.94 2.66
CA GLY A 80 24.40 7.63 1.48
C GLY A 80 23.25 8.19 0.62
N PRO A 81 22.99 7.64 -0.59
CA PRO A 81 21.88 8.07 -1.45
C PRO A 81 20.55 7.37 -1.14
N ILE A 82 20.51 6.39 -0.23
CA ILE A 82 19.36 5.55 0.06
C ILE A 82 18.60 6.14 1.26
N GLY A 83 17.28 6.26 1.13
CA GLY A 83 16.38 6.77 2.18
C GLY A 83 15.97 8.22 1.99
N SER A 84 14.74 8.54 2.42
CA SER A 84 14.19 9.90 2.41
C SER A 84 14.69 10.77 3.58
N GLY A 85 15.06 10.13 4.70
CA GLY A 85 15.44 10.81 5.94
C GLY A 85 14.27 11.44 6.68
N LEU A 86 13.04 11.06 6.35
CA LEU A 86 11.81 11.50 6.99
C LEU A 86 11.27 10.40 7.91
N LEU A 87 10.32 10.74 8.79
CA LEU A 87 9.52 9.74 9.50
C LEU A 87 8.56 9.09 8.50
N SER A 88 9.05 8.19 7.68
CA SER A 88 8.29 7.46 6.66
C SER A 88 8.41 5.98 6.94
N ILE A 89 7.29 5.33 7.21
CA ILE A 89 7.22 3.92 7.57
C ILE A 89 6.96 3.12 6.31
N GLN A 90 7.60 1.98 6.21
CA GLN A 90 7.50 1.01 5.12
C GLN A 90 6.69 -0.20 5.58
N GLY A 91 5.94 -0.79 4.68
CA GLY A 91 5.22 -2.03 4.94
C GLY A 91 4.79 -2.72 3.67
N THR A 92 4.28 -3.95 3.80
CA THR A 92 3.84 -4.75 2.66
C THR A 92 2.74 -4.02 1.88
N SER A 93 2.96 -3.83 0.60
CA SER A 93 2.10 -3.02 -0.26
C SER A 93 0.90 -3.80 -0.80
N PHE A 94 -0.28 -3.19 -0.74
CA PHE A 94 -1.51 -3.73 -1.33
C PHE A 94 -1.50 -3.75 -2.86
N ASN A 95 -0.66 -2.94 -3.50
CA ASN A 95 -0.63 -2.79 -4.95
C ASN A 95 -0.25 -4.08 -5.68
N PHE A 96 0.51 -4.94 -5.01
CA PHE A 96 1.02 -6.19 -5.56
C PHE A 96 0.07 -7.38 -5.39
N LEU A 97 -1.03 -7.24 -4.63
CA LEU A 97 -1.98 -8.32 -4.33
C LEU A 97 -2.50 -8.98 -5.62
N GLY A 98 -3.07 -8.19 -6.53
CA GLY A 98 -3.68 -8.71 -7.75
C GLY A 98 -2.72 -9.53 -8.61
N PRO A 99 -1.58 -8.96 -9.04
CA PRO A 99 -0.60 -9.68 -9.83
C PRO A 99 -0.03 -10.92 -9.14
N ILE A 100 0.29 -10.85 -7.85
CA ILE A 100 0.86 -11.99 -7.11
C ILE A 100 -0.16 -13.11 -6.95
N ILE A 101 -1.40 -12.79 -6.56
CA ILE A 101 -2.47 -13.81 -6.43
C ILE A 101 -2.77 -14.42 -7.79
N GLY A 102 -2.91 -13.60 -8.84
CA GLY A 102 -3.20 -14.08 -10.18
C GLY A 102 -2.13 -15.04 -10.71
N ALA A 103 -0.87 -14.67 -10.61
CA ALA A 103 0.25 -15.52 -11.05
C ALA A 103 0.39 -16.76 -10.16
N GLY A 104 0.25 -16.63 -8.85
CA GLY A 104 0.31 -17.77 -7.93
C GLY A 104 -0.78 -18.81 -8.22
N LEU A 105 -2.02 -18.38 -8.48
CA LEU A 105 -3.11 -19.27 -8.88
C LEU A 105 -2.83 -19.93 -10.24
N ALA A 106 -2.24 -19.22 -11.21
CA ALA A 106 -1.85 -19.77 -12.50
C ALA A 106 -0.75 -20.84 -12.35
N LEU A 107 0.28 -20.59 -11.55
CA LEU A 107 1.34 -21.55 -11.25
C LEU A 107 0.75 -22.81 -10.57
N LYS A 108 -0.15 -22.64 -9.62
CA LYS A 108 -0.83 -23.73 -8.94
C LYS A 108 -1.70 -24.56 -9.90
N ALA A 109 -2.41 -23.90 -10.80
CA ALA A 109 -3.17 -24.58 -11.87
C ALA A 109 -2.25 -25.35 -12.83
N GLY A 110 -1.01 -24.89 -13.04
CA GLY A 110 0.03 -25.57 -13.77
C GLY A 110 0.69 -26.74 -13.03
N GLY A 111 0.28 -27.03 -11.78
CA GLY A 111 0.78 -28.15 -10.97
C GLY A 111 2.00 -27.81 -10.09
N ALA A 112 2.35 -26.54 -9.96
CA ALA A 112 3.42 -26.14 -9.05
C ALA A 112 3.02 -26.39 -7.58
N ASP A 113 3.92 -26.94 -6.77
CA ASP A 113 3.77 -27.01 -5.34
C ASP A 113 3.99 -25.63 -4.69
N ILE A 114 3.70 -25.55 -3.40
CA ILE A 114 3.77 -24.27 -2.65
C ILE A 114 5.20 -23.72 -2.65
N GLU A 115 6.20 -24.56 -2.50
CA GLU A 115 7.61 -24.12 -2.44
C GLU A 115 8.07 -23.55 -3.78
N THR A 116 7.82 -24.26 -4.87
CA THR A 116 8.12 -23.80 -6.24
C THR A 116 7.38 -22.50 -6.57
N MET A 117 6.10 -22.39 -6.19
CA MET A 117 5.30 -21.20 -6.40
C MET A 117 5.86 -20.00 -5.61
N MET A 118 6.20 -20.18 -4.33
CA MET A 118 6.77 -19.10 -3.51
C MET A 118 8.18 -18.72 -3.98
N ALA A 119 9.02 -19.70 -4.38
CA ALA A 119 10.32 -19.42 -4.98
C ALA A 119 10.18 -18.55 -6.23
N ALA A 120 9.24 -18.89 -7.13
CA ALA A 120 8.97 -18.10 -8.35
C ALA A 120 8.50 -16.69 -8.01
N ILE A 121 7.59 -16.53 -7.04
CA ILE A 121 7.08 -15.22 -6.62
C ILE A 121 8.22 -14.37 -6.04
N PHE A 122 8.94 -14.86 -5.02
CA PHE A 122 9.99 -14.06 -4.36
C PHE A 122 11.16 -13.75 -5.28
N GLY A 123 11.59 -14.72 -6.10
CA GLY A 123 12.67 -14.48 -7.05
C GLY A 123 12.28 -13.48 -8.15
N THR A 124 11.02 -13.53 -8.63
CA THR A 124 10.53 -12.54 -9.59
C THR A 124 10.41 -11.15 -8.97
N ILE A 125 9.93 -11.03 -7.72
CA ILE A 125 9.89 -9.76 -6.97
C ILE A 125 11.29 -9.17 -6.84
N LEU A 126 12.28 -9.99 -6.46
CA LEU A 126 13.67 -9.56 -6.29
C LEU A 126 14.22 -8.92 -7.58
N VAL A 127 13.95 -9.54 -8.74
CA VAL A 127 14.42 -9.01 -10.04
C VAL A 127 13.57 -7.79 -10.45
N ALA A 128 12.25 -7.85 -10.32
CA ALA A 128 11.34 -6.77 -10.74
C ALA A 128 11.52 -5.48 -9.95
N SER A 129 11.91 -5.55 -8.68
CA SER A 129 12.21 -4.37 -7.85
C SER A 129 13.34 -3.50 -8.42
N SER A 130 14.20 -4.08 -9.27
CA SER A 130 15.23 -3.34 -10.00
C SER A 130 14.65 -2.23 -10.89
N ALA A 131 13.42 -2.36 -11.35
CA ALA A 131 12.74 -1.34 -12.15
C ALA A 131 12.59 -0.03 -11.38
N GLU A 132 12.19 -0.10 -10.11
CA GLU A 132 12.06 1.06 -9.24
C GLU A 132 13.43 1.63 -8.84
N ILE A 133 14.41 0.75 -8.56
CA ILE A 133 15.80 1.16 -8.30
C ILE A 133 16.36 1.96 -9.48
N LEU A 134 16.17 1.49 -10.70
CA LEU A 134 16.60 2.18 -11.93
C LEU A 134 15.83 3.48 -12.14
N LEU A 135 14.50 3.46 -11.92
CA LEU A 135 13.66 4.65 -12.05
C LEU A 135 14.12 5.77 -11.12
N SER A 136 14.57 5.45 -9.91
CA SER A 136 15.09 6.44 -8.94
C SER A 136 16.23 7.30 -9.51
N ARG A 137 17.02 6.76 -10.46
CA ARG A 137 18.14 7.45 -11.10
C ARG A 137 17.68 8.41 -12.21
N VAL A 138 16.61 8.04 -12.91
CA VAL A 138 16.08 8.78 -14.07
C VAL A 138 14.77 9.51 -13.76
N LEU A 139 14.46 9.69 -12.50
CA LEU A 139 13.19 10.21 -12.00
C LEU A 139 12.76 11.54 -12.63
N GLN A 140 13.72 12.43 -12.92
CA GLN A 140 13.46 13.71 -13.59
C GLN A 140 12.89 13.57 -15.02
N PHE A 141 13.17 12.45 -15.71
CA PHE A 141 12.59 12.15 -17.02
C PHE A 141 11.22 11.45 -16.86
N ALA A 142 11.10 10.61 -15.84
CA ALA A 142 9.86 9.89 -15.53
C ALA A 142 8.70 10.85 -15.20
N GLN A 143 8.96 12.00 -14.58
CA GLN A 143 7.95 12.99 -14.23
C GLN A 143 7.16 13.51 -15.45
N ARG A 144 7.71 13.43 -16.67
CA ARG A 144 6.99 13.79 -17.90
C ARG A 144 5.96 12.75 -18.33
N VAL A 145 6.24 11.49 -18.02
CA VAL A 145 5.37 10.35 -18.37
C VAL A 145 4.33 10.12 -17.29
N ILE A 146 4.75 10.26 -16.06
CA ILE A 146 4.05 9.93 -14.86
C ILE A 146 3.65 11.21 -14.15
N THR A 147 2.56 11.80 -14.65
CA THR A 147 1.98 13.03 -14.11
C THR A 147 1.14 12.73 -12.87
N PRO A 148 0.83 13.73 -12.03
CA PRO A 148 -0.11 13.55 -10.91
C PRO A 148 -1.47 12.98 -11.33
N LEU A 149 -1.93 13.30 -12.55
CA LEU A 149 -3.15 12.72 -13.11
C LEU A 149 -3.04 11.20 -13.26
N VAL A 150 -1.98 10.72 -13.91
CA VAL A 150 -1.72 9.28 -14.10
C VAL A 150 -1.60 8.58 -12.75
N SER A 151 -0.84 9.16 -11.83
CA SER A 151 -0.66 8.64 -10.47
C SER A 151 -2.00 8.50 -9.73
N GLY A 152 -2.82 9.57 -9.74
CA GLY A 152 -4.12 9.57 -9.09
C GLY A 152 -5.09 8.56 -9.69
N ILE A 153 -5.11 8.39 -11.02
CA ILE A 153 -5.91 7.37 -11.71
C ILE A 153 -5.53 5.98 -11.22
N VAL A 154 -4.23 5.69 -11.18
CA VAL A 154 -3.74 4.37 -10.78
C VAL A 154 -4.04 4.07 -9.32
N VAL A 155 -3.75 4.99 -8.41
CA VAL A 155 -4.06 4.82 -6.97
C VAL A 155 -5.57 4.62 -6.76
N THR A 156 -6.41 5.36 -7.51
CA THR A 156 -7.87 5.16 -7.46
C THR A 156 -8.25 3.76 -7.92
N LEU A 157 -7.68 3.29 -9.04
CA LEU A 157 -7.94 1.94 -9.57
C LEU A 157 -7.49 0.85 -8.60
N ILE A 158 -6.33 1.01 -7.95
CA ILE A 158 -5.86 0.08 -6.92
C ILE A 158 -6.92 -0.04 -5.82
N GLY A 159 -7.35 1.07 -5.25
CA GLY A 159 -8.35 1.05 -4.19
C GLY A 159 -9.66 0.39 -4.62
N LEU A 160 -10.17 0.76 -5.82
CA LEU A 160 -11.44 0.23 -6.34
C LEU A 160 -11.37 -1.26 -6.70
N THR A 161 -10.28 -1.74 -7.27
CA THR A 161 -10.12 -3.18 -7.59
C THR A 161 -9.97 -4.02 -6.32
N LEU A 162 -9.29 -3.49 -5.30
CA LEU A 162 -9.14 -4.16 -4.00
C LEU A 162 -10.45 -4.22 -3.20
N VAL A 163 -11.43 -3.35 -3.46
CA VAL A 163 -12.78 -3.46 -2.85
C VAL A 163 -13.39 -4.85 -3.08
N GLN A 164 -13.16 -5.46 -4.25
CA GLN A 164 -13.63 -6.84 -4.52
C GLN A 164 -13.01 -7.85 -3.54
N VAL A 165 -11.71 -7.74 -3.25
CA VAL A 165 -11.01 -8.60 -2.29
C VAL A 165 -11.61 -8.40 -0.89
N GLY A 166 -11.87 -7.15 -0.49
CA GLY A 166 -12.52 -6.84 0.77
C GLY A 166 -13.92 -7.45 0.89
N LEU A 167 -14.72 -7.41 -0.17
CA LEU A 167 -16.07 -8.03 -0.20
C LEU A 167 -15.98 -9.56 -0.12
N ILE A 168 -15.00 -10.18 -0.78
CA ILE A 168 -14.76 -11.62 -0.67
C ILE A 168 -14.46 -12.00 0.79
N SER A 169 -13.55 -11.27 1.44
CA SER A 169 -13.25 -11.50 2.86
C SER A 169 -14.48 -11.25 3.77
N MET A 170 -15.29 -10.21 3.52
CA MET A 170 -16.56 -9.98 4.26
C MET A 170 -17.50 -11.16 4.16
N GLY A 171 -17.56 -11.80 3.00
CA GLY A 171 -18.38 -13.00 2.77
C GLY A 171 -17.82 -14.29 3.39
N GLY A 172 -16.60 -14.25 3.94
CA GLY A 172 -15.94 -15.39 4.56
C GLY A 172 -14.75 -15.96 3.78
N GLY A 173 -14.27 -15.23 2.75
CA GLY A 173 -13.12 -15.60 1.95
C GLY A 173 -13.36 -16.68 0.90
N TYR A 174 -12.31 -17.10 0.23
CA TYR A 174 -12.38 -18.12 -0.82
C TYR A 174 -12.79 -19.51 -0.29
N ALA A 175 -12.46 -19.83 0.98
CA ALA A 175 -12.88 -21.07 1.62
C ALA A 175 -14.41 -21.16 1.72
N ALA A 176 -15.06 -20.05 2.11
CA ALA A 176 -16.50 -19.97 2.19
C ALA A 176 -17.20 -20.04 0.81
N MET A 177 -16.53 -19.59 -0.24
CA MET A 177 -17.01 -19.80 -1.62
C MET A 177 -17.00 -21.28 -2.02
N ALA A 178 -15.97 -22.01 -1.58
CA ALA A 178 -15.81 -23.42 -1.91
C ALA A 178 -16.78 -24.32 -1.15
N ASP A 179 -17.10 -24.01 0.12
CA ASP A 179 -18.01 -24.79 0.98
C ASP A 179 -19.49 -24.35 0.88
N GLY A 180 -19.79 -23.31 0.09
CA GLY A 180 -21.14 -22.79 -0.11
C GLY A 180 -21.69 -21.91 1.03
N SER A 181 -20.87 -21.55 2.02
CA SER A 181 -21.25 -20.68 3.16
C SER A 181 -20.97 -19.20 2.91
N PHE A 182 -20.55 -18.84 1.69
CA PHE A 182 -20.21 -17.47 1.33
C PHE A 182 -21.42 -16.54 1.48
N GLY A 183 -21.22 -15.42 2.14
CA GLY A 183 -22.26 -14.41 2.33
C GLY A 183 -23.35 -14.79 3.32
N SER A 184 -23.13 -15.81 4.17
CA SER A 184 -24.06 -16.16 5.24
C SER A 184 -24.29 -14.98 6.19
N LEU A 185 -25.52 -14.90 6.77
CA LEU A 185 -25.92 -13.75 7.59
C LEU A 185 -25.01 -13.50 8.79
N ASP A 186 -24.50 -14.55 9.42
CA ASP A 186 -23.56 -14.50 10.53
C ASP A 186 -22.24 -13.82 10.11
N LYS A 187 -21.68 -14.18 8.95
CA LYS A 187 -20.46 -13.57 8.40
C LYS A 187 -20.68 -12.12 8.02
N LEU A 188 -21.76 -11.82 7.32
CA LEU A 188 -22.09 -10.44 6.93
C LEU A 188 -22.40 -9.56 8.15
N ALA A 189 -23.10 -10.09 9.17
CA ALA A 189 -23.38 -9.38 10.40
C ALA A 189 -22.10 -9.07 11.16
N LEU A 190 -21.17 -10.02 11.24
CA LEU A 190 -19.86 -9.83 11.88
C LEU A 190 -19.04 -8.75 11.16
N ALA A 191 -18.89 -8.86 9.85
CA ALA A 191 -18.17 -7.89 9.03
C ALA A 191 -18.82 -6.50 9.10
N GLY A 192 -20.15 -6.43 9.00
CA GLY A 192 -20.93 -5.20 9.11
C GLY A 192 -20.78 -4.53 10.49
N THR A 193 -20.69 -5.32 11.56
CA THR A 193 -20.45 -4.80 12.91
C THR A 193 -19.05 -4.18 13.02
N VAL A 194 -18.00 -4.84 12.50
CA VAL A 194 -16.64 -4.28 12.46
C VAL A 194 -16.64 -2.96 11.69
N LEU A 195 -17.26 -2.92 10.51
CA LEU A 195 -17.39 -1.72 9.70
C LEU A 195 -18.12 -0.60 10.47
N ALA A 196 -19.23 -0.91 11.12
CA ALA A 196 -20.00 0.05 11.90
C ALA A 196 -19.17 0.62 13.07
N ILE A 197 -18.42 -0.22 13.78
CA ILE A 197 -17.54 0.22 14.87
C ILE A 197 -16.47 1.18 14.35
N ILE A 198 -15.82 0.88 13.21
CA ILE A 198 -14.83 1.79 12.59
C ILE A 198 -15.46 3.14 12.31
N VAL A 199 -16.65 3.17 11.69
CA VAL A 199 -17.37 4.42 11.37
C VAL A 199 -17.72 5.19 12.64
N LEU A 200 -18.22 4.52 13.66
CA LEU A 200 -18.58 5.15 14.94
C LEU A 200 -17.36 5.72 15.67
N LEU A 201 -16.26 4.97 15.72
CA LEU A 201 -15.03 5.44 16.37
C LEU A 201 -14.37 6.59 15.60
N ASN A 202 -14.55 6.67 14.28
CA ASN A 202 -14.09 7.83 13.50
C ASN A 202 -14.89 9.11 13.78
N ARG A 203 -16.07 9.05 14.43
CA ARG A 203 -16.80 10.22 14.95
C ARG A 203 -16.27 10.72 16.29
N ALA A 204 -15.40 9.95 16.94
CA ALA A 204 -14.88 10.33 18.26
C ALA A 204 -14.13 11.66 18.20
N ARG A 205 -14.32 12.50 19.23
CA ARG A 205 -13.57 13.75 19.38
C ARG A 205 -12.09 13.50 19.70
N ASN A 206 -11.81 12.37 20.35
CA ASN A 206 -10.46 11.98 20.71
C ASN A 206 -9.72 11.46 19.44
N PRO A 207 -8.63 12.13 19.00
CA PRO A 207 -7.88 11.73 17.82
C PRO A 207 -7.23 10.33 17.95
N TYR A 208 -6.83 9.93 19.15
CA TYR A 208 -6.24 8.62 19.40
C TYR A 208 -7.23 7.47 19.16
N VAL A 209 -8.49 7.67 19.52
CA VAL A 209 -9.56 6.70 19.26
C VAL A 209 -9.79 6.55 17.76
N ARG A 210 -9.73 7.65 16.99
CA ARG A 210 -9.86 7.61 15.53
C ARG A 210 -8.71 6.85 14.88
N VAL A 211 -7.47 7.11 15.30
CA VAL A 211 -6.27 6.42 14.77
C VAL A 211 -6.34 4.92 15.08
N ALA A 212 -6.75 4.55 16.28
CA ALA A 212 -6.86 3.15 16.71
C ALA A 212 -8.16 2.46 16.25
N SER A 213 -9.06 3.15 15.53
CA SER A 213 -10.41 2.66 15.22
C SER A 213 -10.43 1.29 14.54
N ILE A 214 -9.54 1.05 13.59
CA ILE A 214 -9.44 -0.24 12.87
C ILE A 214 -9.01 -1.34 13.83
N VAL A 215 -7.97 -1.11 14.64
CA VAL A 215 -7.46 -2.09 15.60
C VAL A 215 -8.52 -2.43 16.66
N ILE A 216 -9.17 -1.39 17.22
CA ILE A 216 -10.24 -1.58 18.22
C ILE A 216 -11.40 -2.38 17.61
N ALA A 217 -11.84 -2.03 16.40
CA ALA A 217 -12.94 -2.72 15.73
C ALA A 217 -12.59 -4.18 15.43
N MET A 218 -11.35 -4.47 15.03
CA MET A 218 -10.89 -5.84 14.80
C MET A 218 -10.81 -6.64 16.09
N LEU A 219 -10.35 -6.06 17.19
CA LEU A 219 -10.34 -6.73 18.50
C LEU A 219 -11.76 -7.06 18.97
N VAL A 220 -12.69 -6.11 18.85
CA VAL A 220 -14.11 -6.34 19.18
C VAL A 220 -14.71 -7.41 18.25
N GLY A 221 -14.44 -7.31 16.94
CA GLY A 221 -14.88 -8.29 15.94
C GLY A 221 -14.32 -9.71 16.25
N TYR A 222 -13.05 -9.78 16.66
CA TYR A 222 -12.44 -11.05 17.08
C TYR A 222 -13.13 -11.66 18.30
N VAL A 223 -13.41 -10.85 19.33
CA VAL A 223 -14.15 -11.30 20.52
C VAL A 223 -15.55 -11.79 20.13
N MET A 224 -16.26 -11.06 19.28
CA MET A 224 -17.57 -11.49 18.78
C MET A 224 -17.48 -12.79 18.00
N ALA A 225 -16.51 -12.92 17.10
CA ALA A 225 -16.28 -14.15 16.34
C ALA A 225 -15.96 -15.35 17.24
N TYR A 226 -15.18 -15.12 18.31
CA TYR A 226 -14.91 -16.14 19.33
C TYR A 226 -16.20 -16.60 20.04
N LEU A 227 -17.06 -15.65 20.45
CA LEU A 227 -18.35 -15.97 21.08
C LEU A 227 -19.31 -16.69 20.13
N MET A 228 -19.19 -16.45 18.82
CA MET A 228 -19.96 -17.13 17.78
C MET A 228 -19.38 -18.49 17.39
N GLY A 229 -18.25 -18.92 17.99
CA GLY A 229 -17.59 -20.19 17.67
C GLY A 229 -16.91 -20.23 16.30
N MET A 230 -16.61 -19.08 15.71
CA MET A 230 -15.97 -18.96 14.38
C MET A 230 -14.44 -18.99 14.44
N VAL A 231 -13.86 -18.96 15.63
CA VAL A 231 -12.40 -18.94 15.83
C VAL A 231 -11.90 -20.35 16.11
N ASN A 232 -11.03 -20.85 15.23
CA ASN A 232 -10.36 -22.13 15.43
C ASN A 232 -9.01 -21.90 16.12
N THR A 233 -8.87 -22.37 17.36
CA THR A 233 -7.66 -22.20 18.18
C THR A 233 -6.69 -23.37 18.11
N ASP A 234 -6.97 -24.43 17.35
CA ASP A 234 -6.19 -25.66 17.32
C ASP A 234 -4.73 -25.46 16.88
N ASN A 235 -4.47 -24.44 16.09
CA ASN A 235 -3.15 -24.12 15.53
C ASN A 235 -2.24 -23.31 16.49
N LEU A 236 -2.74 -22.80 17.61
CA LEU A 236 -1.93 -21.98 18.55
C LEU A 236 -0.88 -22.80 19.31
N ALA A 237 -1.15 -24.07 19.55
CA ALA A 237 -0.32 -24.92 20.42
C ALA A 237 1.04 -25.30 19.79
N GLN A 238 1.24 -25.07 18.49
CA GLN A 238 2.44 -25.48 17.75
C GLN A 238 3.36 -24.32 17.36
N THR A 239 3.11 -23.11 17.84
CA THR A 239 3.89 -21.93 17.42
C THR A 239 5.23 -21.86 18.13
N GLN A 240 6.31 -21.72 17.38
CA GLN A 240 7.64 -21.45 17.91
C GLN A 240 7.64 -20.09 18.63
N LEU A 241 8.35 -19.98 19.77
CA LEU A 241 8.44 -18.73 20.51
C LEU A 241 9.22 -17.63 19.75
N ILE A 242 10.24 -18.02 19.01
CA ILE A 242 11.11 -17.13 18.24
C ILE A 242 11.32 -17.74 16.86
N ALA A 243 11.06 -16.96 15.80
CA ALA A 243 11.44 -17.29 14.43
C ALA A 243 12.66 -16.47 14.05
N LEU A 244 13.75 -17.17 13.74
CA LEU A 244 14.90 -16.52 13.14
C LEU A 244 14.63 -16.27 11.65
N PRO A 245 14.94 -15.07 11.14
CA PRO A 245 14.77 -14.79 9.73
C PRO A 245 15.78 -15.65 8.91
N ILE A 246 15.25 -16.55 8.08
CA ILE A 246 16.05 -17.37 7.16
C ILE A 246 15.93 -16.73 5.77
N PRO A 247 17.00 -16.08 5.27
CA PRO A 247 16.97 -15.51 3.93
C PRO A 247 16.76 -16.61 2.88
N MET A 248 15.93 -16.31 1.86
CA MET A 248 15.68 -17.18 0.71
C MET A 248 15.25 -18.60 1.09
N GLN A 249 14.42 -18.76 2.11
CA GLN A 249 13.99 -20.08 2.64
C GLN A 249 13.33 -20.95 1.55
N TYR A 250 12.56 -20.35 0.64
CA TYR A 250 11.93 -21.04 -0.49
C TYR A 250 12.83 -21.17 -1.73
N GLY A 251 14.06 -20.63 -1.68
CA GLY A 251 14.89 -20.48 -2.85
C GLY A 251 14.47 -19.31 -3.73
N LEU A 252 15.04 -19.23 -4.93
CA LEU A 252 14.75 -18.19 -5.93
C LEU A 252 14.39 -18.85 -7.25
N GLY A 253 13.14 -18.70 -7.66
CA GLY A 253 12.66 -19.03 -9.00
C GLY A 253 12.44 -17.75 -9.82
N PHE A 254 11.97 -17.89 -11.05
CA PHE A 254 11.61 -16.75 -11.88
C PHE A 254 10.46 -17.11 -12.81
N ASP A 255 9.47 -16.20 -12.90
CA ASP A 255 8.32 -16.35 -13.77
C ASP A 255 8.14 -15.11 -14.66
N TRP A 256 8.22 -15.28 -15.97
CA TRP A 256 8.08 -14.18 -16.94
C TRP A 256 6.66 -13.60 -16.96
N SER A 257 5.64 -14.40 -16.67
CA SER A 257 4.26 -13.95 -16.69
C SER A 257 3.96 -13.01 -15.53
N LEU A 258 4.63 -13.23 -14.39
CA LEU A 258 4.56 -12.36 -13.21
C LEU A 258 5.51 -11.15 -13.34
N PHE A 259 6.66 -11.29 -13.99
CA PHE A 259 7.69 -10.24 -14.04
C PHE A 259 7.17 -8.95 -14.67
N ILE A 260 6.49 -9.05 -15.82
CA ILE A 260 6.02 -7.85 -16.55
C ILE A 260 4.97 -7.07 -15.74
N PRO A 261 3.91 -7.69 -15.20
CA PRO A 261 2.98 -7.00 -14.30
C PRO A 261 3.68 -6.37 -13.08
N LEU A 262 4.64 -7.09 -12.46
CA LEU A 262 5.35 -6.54 -11.30
C LEU A 262 6.18 -5.31 -11.66
N VAL A 263 6.91 -5.31 -12.77
CA VAL A 263 7.68 -4.13 -13.23
C VAL A 263 6.75 -2.93 -13.37
N LEU A 264 5.58 -3.09 -13.98
CA LEU A 264 4.61 -2.01 -14.13
C LEU A 264 4.12 -1.50 -12.78
N ILE A 265 3.81 -2.41 -11.83
CA ILE A 265 3.39 -2.01 -10.50
C ILE A 265 4.53 -1.30 -9.76
N PHE A 266 5.79 -1.76 -9.88
CA PHE A 266 6.93 -1.06 -9.29
C PHE A 266 7.14 0.36 -9.85
N LEU A 267 6.87 0.59 -11.13
CA LEU A 267 6.89 1.95 -11.70
C LEU A 267 5.76 2.82 -11.13
N ILE A 268 4.64 2.22 -10.80
CA ILE A 268 3.48 2.89 -10.21
C ILE A 268 3.70 3.18 -8.72
N THR A 269 4.22 2.20 -7.96
CA THR A 269 4.52 2.40 -6.52
C THR A 269 5.59 3.45 -6.30
N ALA A 270 6.56 3.58 -7.21
CA ALA A 270 7.51 4.68 -7.19
C ALA A 270 6.83 6.06 -7.17
N LEU A 271 5.68 6.20 -7.82
CA LEU A 271 4.92 7.46 -7.83
C LEU A 271 4.13 7.68 -6.55
N GLU A 272 3.55 6.60 -6.04
CA GLU A 272 2.93 6.61 -4.73
C GLU A 272 3.97 7.02 -3.67
N ALA A 273 5.16 6.41 -3.70
CA ALA A 273 6.27 6.77 -2.83
C ALA A 273 6.68 8.26 -2.96
N ILE A 274 6.72 8.82 -4.18
CA ILE A 274 6.96 10.25 -4.38
C ILE A 274 5.85 11.08 -3.72
N GLY A 275 4.60 10.70 -3.90
CA GLY A 275 3.45 11.36 -3.29
C GLY A 275 3.52 11.35 -1.77
N ASP A 276 3.77 10.18 -1.18
CA ASP A 276 3.85 9.99 0.26
C ASP A 276 5.05 10.71 0.89
N ILE A 277 6.23 10.65 0.26
CA ILE A 277 7.41 11.38 0.73
C ILE A 277 7.19 12.88 0.65
N THR A 278 6.49 13.36 -0.38
CA THR A 278 6.11 14.77 -0.51
C THR A 278 5.16 15.17 0.60
N ALA A 279 4.11 14.39 0.83
CA ALA A 279 3.16 14.62 1.91
C ALA A 279 3.83 14.56 3.29
N THR A 280 4.74 13.59 3.50
CA THR A 280 5.51 13.50 4.75
C THR A 280 6.43 14.72 4.95
N SER A 281 7.06 15.22 3.87
CA SER A 281 7.85 16.46 3.93
C SER A 281 6.97 17.65 4.34
N GLU A 282 5.79 17.78 3.71
CA GLU A 282 4.86 18.87 3.98
C GLU A 282 4.35 18.87 5.42
N VAL A 283 3.89 17.70 5.92
CA VAL A 283 3.38 17.59 7.30
C VAL A 283 4.48 17.67 8.37
N SER A 284 5.74 17.49 7.96
CA SER A 284 6.92 17.62 8.83
C SER A 284 7.56 19.01 8.79
N ASP A 285 6.92 19.99 8.13
CA ASP A 285 7.45 21.36 7.90
C ASP A 285 8.83 21.36 7.19
N GLU A 286 9.04 20.38 6.30
CA GLU A 286 10.26 20.19 5.54
C GLU A 286 10.07 20.61 4.06
N PRO A 287 11.16 20.97 3.35
CA PRO A 287 11.05 21.44 1.98
C PRO A 287 10.35 20.47 1.02
N VAL A 288 9.40 21.00 0.23
CA VAL A 288 8.69 20.29 -0.87
C VAL A 288 9.13 20.73 -2.25
N LYS A 289 10.22 21.51 -2.35
CA LYS A 289 10.85 21.99 -3.60
C LYS A 289 12.36 22.16 -3.37
N GLY A 290 13.10 22.18 -4.47
CA GLY A 290 14.53 22.45 -4.44
C GLY A 290 15.43 21.22 -4.23
N PRO A 291 16.76 21.38 -4.06
CA PRO A 291 17.74 20.30 -4.09
C PRO A 291 17.56 19.30 -2.93
N VAL A 292 17.21 19.78 -1.72
CA VAL A 292 17.00 18.94 -0.53
C VAL A 292 15.81 18.01 -0.75
N TYR A 293 14.70 18.55 -1.25
CA TYR A 293 13.52 17.79 -1.60
C TYR A 293 13.82 16.72 -2.67
N MET A 294 14.49 17.10 -3.77
CA MET A 294 14.84 16.15 -4.83
C MET A 294 15.78 15.04 -4.34
N LYS A 295 16.70 15.35 -3.42
CA LYS A 295 17.53 14.31 -2.79
C LYS A 295 16.69 13.32 -1.99
N ARG A 296 15.70 13.82 -1.22
CA ARG A 296 14.78 12.97 -0.43
C ARG A 296 13.92 12.08 -1.32
N ILE A 297 13.36 12.64 -2.39
CA ILE A 297 12.55 11.87 -3.36
C ILE A 297 13.39 10.78 -4.02
N LYS A 298 14.54 11.14 -4.60
CA LYS A 298 15.43 10.14 -5.23
C LYS A 298 15.88 9.06 -4.27
N GLY A 299 16.28 9.46 -3.06
CA GLY A 299 16.72 8.53 -2.02
C GLY A 299 15.59 7.66 -1.48
N GLY A 300 14.40 8.21 -1.35
CA GLY A 300 13.22 7.50 -0.87
C GLY A 300 12.71 6.47 -1.86
N VAL A 301 12.62 6.81 -3.15
CA VAL A 301 12.24 5.85 -4.22
C VAL A 301 13.32 4.77 -4.38
N LEU A 302 14.60 5.14 -4.29
CA LEU A 302 15.69 4.15 -4.30
C LEU A 302 15.57 3.17 -3.13
N ALA A 303 15.24 3.67 -1.95
CA ALA A 303 15.03 2.85 -0.76
C ALA A 303 13.80 1.95 -0.92
N ASP A 304 12.73 2.43 -1.52
CA ASP A 304 11.48 1.67 -1.73
C ASP A 304 11.75 0.40 -2.57
N GLY A 305 12.43 0.55 -3.72
CA GLY A 305 12.83 -0.59 -4.55
C GLY A 305 13.81 -1.53 -3.84
N LEU A 306 14.81 -1.00 -3.12
CA LEU A 306 15.74 -1.83 -2.34
C LEU A 306 15.05 -2.56 -1.18
N ASN A 307 14.09 -1.91 -0.53
CA ASN A 307 13.30 -2.49 0.55
C ASN A 307 12.39 -3.62 0.05
N SER A 308 11.85 -3.50 -1.16
CA SER A 308 11.09 -4.58 -1.81
C SER A 308 12.00 -5.76 -2.18
N ALA A 309 13.22 -5.51 -2.64
CA ALA A 309 14.23 -6.56 -2.83
C ALA A 309 14.59 -7.25 -1.50
N LEU A 310 14.80 -6.46 -0.44
CA LEU A 310 15.07 -6.96 0.91
C LEU A 310 13.90 -7.83 1.43
N ALA A 311 12.66 -7.38 1.22
CA ALA A 311 11.47 -8.11 1.61
C ALA A 311 11.42 -9.49 0.91
N ALA A 312 11.70 -9.57 -0.40
CA ALA A 312 11.76 -10.83 -1.13
C ALA A 312 12.85 -11.77 -0.57
N VAL A 313 14.03 -11.23 -0.24
CA VAL A 313 15.11 -12.00 0.40
C VAL A 313 14.66 -12.60 1.74
N PHE A 314 13.87 -11.89 2.52
CA PHE A 314 13.30 -12.38 3.79
C PHE A 314 11.94 -13.06 3.63
N ASN A 315 11.61 -13.57 2.43
CA ASN A 315 10.39 -14.32 2.17
C ASN A 315 9.11 -13.53 2.51
N SER A 316 9.12 -12.26 2.15
CA SER A 316 8.00 -11.35 2.27
C SER A 316 7.68 -10.71 0.92
N PHE A 317 6.50 -10.11 0.82
CA PHE A 317 6.04 -9.42 -0.38
C PHE A 317 6.55 -7.99 -0.44
N PRO A 318 6.48 -7.30 -1.61
CA PRO A 318 7.06 -5.98 -1.80
C PRO A 318 6.58 -4.96 -0.78
N ASN A 319 7.47 -4.11 -0.32
CA ASN A 319 7.18 -3.02 0.59
C ASN A 319 6.94 -1.72 -0.19
N SER A 320 6.17 -0.81 0.40
CA SER A 320 6.03 0.59 -0.03
C SER A 320 5.82 1.51 1.17
N THR A 321 5.83 2.82 0.93
CA THR A 321 5.54 3.83 1.94
C THR A 321 4.08 3.80 2.36
N PHE A 322 3.80 4.06 3.64
CA PHE A 322 2.45 4.11 4.20
C PHE A 322 2.00 5.55 4.45
N SER A 323 1.04 6.04 3.66
CA SER A 323 0.46 7.39 3.79
C SER A 323 -0.31 7.61 5.10
N GLN A 324 -0.78 6.54 5.75
CA GLN A 324 -1.41 6.59 7.08
C GLN A 324 -0.49 7.22 8.13
N ASN A 325 0.83 7.06 7.98
CA ASN A 325 1.83 7.68 8.81
C ASN A 325 1.69 9.22 8.85
N ASN A 326 1.36 9.85 7.73
CA ASN A 326 1.16 11.29 7.63
C ASN A 326 -0.03 11.77 8.47
N GLY A 327 -1.09 10.95 8.52
CA GLY A 327 -2.25 11.20 9.38
C GLY A 327 -1.87 11.20 10.87
N VAL A 328 -1.00 10.29 11.30
CA VAL A 328 -0.54 10.22 12.69
C VAL A 328 0.36 11.42 13.02
N ILE A 329 1.27 11.81 12.13
CA ILE A 329 2.10 13.03 12.31
C ILE A 329 1.21 14.26 12.49
N LEU A 330 0.21 14.44 11.63
CA LEU A 330 -0.73 15.57 11.72
C LEU A 330 -1.53 15.58 13.03
N LEU A 331 -1.89 14.41 13.56
CA LEU A 331 -2.68 14.29 14.79
C LEU A 331 -1.85 14.49 16.04
N THR A 332 -0.62 13.99 16.04
CA THR A 332 0.25 13.99 17.22
C THR A 332 1.18 15.20 17.28
N GLY A 333 1.41 15.84 16.13
CA GLY A 333 2.44 16.87 15.98
C GLY A 333 3.87 16.32 16.10
N VAL A 334 4.07 15.00 15.96
CA VAL A 334 5.38 14.34 16.12
C VAL A 334 5.91 13.92 14.75
N ALA A 335 6.86 14.67 14.21
CA ALA A 335 7.53 14.38 12.94
C ALA A 335 8.96 13.81 13.13
N SER A 336 9.34 13.50 14.35
CA SER A 336 10.71 13.11 14.71
C SER A 336 11.12 11.75 14.11
N ARG A 337 12.20 11.72 13.34
CA ARG A 337 12.81 10.47 12.85
C ARG A 337 13.35 9.59 13.99
N TYR A 338 13.64 10.16 15.15
CA TYR A 338 14.06 9.40 16.33
C TYR A 338 12.94 8.46 16.80
N VAL A 339 11.68 8.92 16.79
CA VAL A 339 10.50 8.08 17.03
C VAL A 339 10.41 6.96 15.98
N GLY A 340 10.74 7.27 14.72
CA GLY A 340 10.76 6.28 13.64
C GLY A 340 11.71 5.10 13.86
N TYR A 341 12.85 5.32 14.51
CA TYR A 341 13.76 4.23 14.87
C TYR A 341 13.14 3.26 15.90
N PHE A 342 12.34 3.77 16.83
CA PHE A 342 11.62 2.93 17.79
C PHE A 342 10.50 2.15 17.11
N ILE A 343 9.78 2.76 16.16
CA ILE A 343 8.76 2.06 15.37
C ILE A 343 9.41 0.91 14.58
N ALA A 344 10.53 1.20 13.90
CA ALA A 344 11.28 0.20 13.16
C ALA A 344 11.76 -0.96 14.07
N GLY A 345 12.29 -0.64 15.24
CA GLY A 345 12.69 -1.63 16.25
C GLY A 345 11.53 -2.46 16.75
N MET A 346 10.37 -1.86 17.02
CA MET A 346 9.15 -2.57 17.42
C MET A 346 8.67 -3.52 16.32
N LEU A 347 8.66 -3.10 15.06
CA LEU A 347 8.28 -3.96 13.93
C LEU A 347 9.23 -5.16 13.78
N VAL A 348 10.55 -4.93 13.88
CA VAL A 348 11.54 -6.02 13.87
C VAL A 348 11.29 -7.00 15.01
N LEU A 349 11.09 -6.49 16.22
CA LEU A 349 10.81 -7.35 17.39
C LEU A 349 9.53 -8.16 17.18
N LEU A 350 8.44 -7.53 16.75
CA LEU A 350 7.17 -8.24 16.47
C LEU A 350 7.34 -9.31 15.39
N GLY A 351 8.17 -9.06 14.37
CA GLY A 351 8.48 -10.04 13.34
C GLY A 351 9.30 -11.23 13.82
N LEU A 352 10.05 -11.09 14.91
CA LEU A 352 10.80 -12.20 15.53
C LEU A 352 9.93 -13.09 16.42
N PHE A 353 8.69 -12.68 16.74
CA PHE A 353 7.76 -13.43 17.58
C PHE A 353 6.58 -13.98 16.76
N PRO A 354 6.65 -15.22 16.24
CA PRO A 354 5.59 -15.82 15.42
C PRO A 354 4.23 -15.91 16.10
N GLY A 355 4.19 -15.88 17.43
CA GLY A 355 2.95 -15.83 18.19
C GLY A 355 2.06 -14.63 17.80
N VAL A 356 2.64 -13.52 17.39
CA VAL A 356 1.91 -12.35 16.86
C VAL A 356 1.24 -12.71 15.52
N ALA A 357 1.96 -13.34 14.62
CA ALA A 357 1.43 -13.78 13.32
C ALA A 357 0.34 -14.85 13.49
N SER A 358 0.55 -15.81 14.40
CA SER A 358 -0.45 -16.83 14.73
C SER A 358 -1.72 -16.21 15.28
N PHE A 359 -1.62 -15.23 16.18
CA PHE A 359 -2.79 -14.51 16.69
C PHE A 359 -3.56 -13.81 15.57
N VAL A 360 -2.85 -13.20 14.62
CA VAL A 360 -3.47 -12.52 13.48
C VAL A 360 -4.22 -13.51 12.58
N GLN A 361 -3.68 -14.70 12.35
CA GLN A 361 -4.35 -15.74 11.57
C GLN A 361 -5.63 -16.28 12.22
N LEU A 362 -5.79 -16.13 13.53
CA LEU A 362 -7.04 -16.48 14.20
C LEU A 362 -8.18 -15.51 13.92
N ILE A 363 -7.87 -14.33 13.37
CA ILE A 363 -8.89 -13.34 13.02
C ILE A 363 -9.67 -13.87 11.81
N PRO A 364 -10.97 -14.15 11.97
CA PRO A 364 -11.77 -14.68 10.87
C PRO A 364 -11.86 -13.70 9.69
N GLU A 365 -11.95 -14.25 8.49
CA GLU A 365 -12.08 -13.50 7.24
C GLU A 365 -13.14 -12.38 7.28
N PRO A 366 -14.36 -12.58 7.84
CA PRO A 366 -15.35 -11.49 7.90
C PRO A 366 -14.88 -10.29 8.74
N VAL A 367 -14.10 -10.52 9.80
CA VAL A 367 -13.55 -9.43 10.63
C VAL A 367 -12.52 -8.64 9.84
N LEU A 368 -11.61 -9.35 9.12
CA LEU A 368 -10.64 -8.73 8.22
C LEU A 368 -11.36 -7.98 7.09
N GLY A 369 -12.40 -8.57 6.50
CA GLY A 369 -13.18 -7.97 5.42
C GLY A 369 -13.82 -6.65 5.82
N GLY A 370 -14.43 -6.57 7.00
CA GLY A 370 -15.00 -5.33 7.54
C GLY A 370 -13.95 -4.20 7.70
N ALA A 371 -12.72 -4.54 8.09
CA ALA A 371 -11.63 -3.58 8.21
C ALA A 371 -11.02 -3.20 6.85
N THR A 372 -10.76 -4.18 5.97
CA THR A 372 -10.09 -3.97 4.68
C THR A 372 -10.93 -3.16 3.70
N ILE A 373 -12.26 -3.28 3.73
CA ILE A 373 -13.17 -2.43 2.92
C ILE A 373 -12.91 -0.94 3.20
N VAL A 374 -12.74 -0.56 4.46
CA VAL A 374 -12.43 0.84 4.83
C VAL A 374 -11.06 1.24 4.32
N MET A 375 -10.07 0.34 4.46
CA MET A 375 -8.70 0.59 4.00
C MET A 375 -8.65 0.77 2.48
N PHE A 376 -9.29 -0.10 1.71
CA PHE A 376 -9.34 -0.01 0.24
C PHE A 376 -10.12 1.22 -0.24
N GLY A 377 -11.23 1.52 0.44
CA GLY A 377 -11.96 2.77 0.19
C GLY A 377 -11.13 4.02 0.45
N THR A 378 -10.29 4.03 1.49
CA THR A 378 -9.38 5.16 1.76
C THR A 378 -8.27 5.27 0.74
N ILE A 379 -7.74 4.17 0.20
CA ILE A 379 -6.78 4.18 -0.92
C ILE A 379 -7.44 4.81 -2.16
N ALA A 380 -8.65 4.36 -2.53
CA ALA A 380 -9.38 4.97 -3.64
C ALA A 380 -9.61 6.47 -3.45
N ALA A 381 -10.02 6.89 -2.25
CA ALA A 381 -10.21 8.29 -1.91
C ALA A 381 -8.91 9.11 -1.96
N ALA A 382 -7.77 8.52 -1.59
CA ALA A 382 -6.46 9.16 -1.73
C ALA A 382 -6.12 9.40 -3.21
N GLY A 383 -6.38 8.45 -4.09
CA GLY A 383 -6.24 8.61 -5.54
C GLY A 383 -7.10 9.76 -6.08
N VAL A 384 -8.39 9.80 -5.70
CA VAL A 384 -9.31 10.90 -6.05
C VAL A 384 -8.77 12.26 -5.55
N ARG A 385 -8.20 12.30 -4.34
CA ARG A 385 -7.58 13.51 -3.78
C ARG A 385 -6.37 13.97 -4.59
N ILE A 386 -5.57 13.06 -5.13
CA ILE A 386 -4.46 13.42 -6.03
C ILE A 386 -5.01 14.02 -7.32
N ILE A 387 -6.04 13.39 -7.92
CA ILE A 387 -6.70 13.87 -9.14
C ILE A 387 -7.29 15.27 -8.93
N SER A 388 -7.93 15.53 -7.79
CA SER A 388 -8.56 16.83 -7.51
C SER A 388 -7.61 18.03 -7.43
N ARG A 389 -6.29 17.76 -7.37
CA ARG A 389 -5.25 18.81 -7.41
C ARG A 389 -4.79 19.15 -8.84
N VAL A 390 -5.29 18.43 -9.83
CA VAL A 390 -4.98 18.63 -11.25
C VAL A 390 -6.11 19.42 -11.90
N ASP A 391 -5.78 20.32 -12.83
CA ASP A 391 -6.79 20.96 -13.67
C ASP A 391 -7.48 19.91 -14.55
N LEU A 392 -8.77 19.69 -14.31
CA LEU A 392 -9.57 18.70 -15.02
C LEU A 392 -10.11 19.29 -16.32
N ASP A 393 -9.21 19.55 -17.26
CA ASP A 393 -9.55 19.96 -18.62
C ASP A 393 -10.14 18.76 -19.42
N ARG A 394 -10.58 19.04 -20.65
CA ARG A 394 -11.16 18.03 -21.55
C ARG A 394 -10.22 16.85 -21.79
N ARG A 395 -8.89 17.09 -21.84
CA ARG A 395 -7.86 16.09 -22.00
C ARG A 395 -7.79 15.18 -20.77
N ALA A 396 -7.68 15.76 -19.58
CA ALA A 396 -7.63 15.03 -18.31
C ALA A 396 -8.86 14.17 -18.10
N ILE A 397 -10.06 14.70 -18.38
CA ILE A 397 -11.33 13.97 -18.28
C ILE A 397 -11.35 12.77 -19.24
N LEU A 398 -10.88 12.92 -20.48
CA LEU A 398 -10.81 11.81 -21.44
C LEU A 398 -9.83 10.71 -20.99
N ILE A 399 -8.65 11.09 -20.49
CA ILE A 399 -7.67 10.16 -19.93
C ILE A 399 -8.29 9.36 -18.77
N MET A 400 -8.94 10.06 -17.84
CA MET A 400 -9.60 9.42 -16.68
C MET A 400 -10.70 8.45 -17.14
N ALA A 401 -11.59 8.90 -18.01
CA ALA A 401 -12.73 8.11 -18.47
C ALA A 401 -12.28 6.80 -19.12
N LEU A 402 -11.34 6.86 -20.06
CA LEU A 402 -10.84 5.66 -20.73
C LEU A 402 -10.02 4.77 -19.79
N SER A 403 -9.19 5.34 -18.93
CA SER A 403 -8.37 4.57 -18.00
C SER A 403 -9.21 3.83 -16.95
N PHE A 404 -10.23 4.47 -16.38
CA PHE A 404 -11.16 3.81 -15.45
C PHE A 404 -12.00 2.76 -16.16
N SER A 405 -12.49 3.04 -17.37
CA SER A 405 -13.26 2.08 -18.15
C SER A 405 -12.45 0.83 -18.49
N MET A 406 -11.21 0.98 -18.96
CA MET A 406 -10.34 -0.13 -19.27
C MET A 406 -9.92 -0.89 -17.99
N GLY A 407 -9.53 -0.16 -16.93
CA GLY A 407 -9.11 -0.78 -15.68
C GLY A 407 -10.22 -1.58 -15.01
N LEU A 408 -11.37 -0.99 -14.77
CA LEU A 408 -12.50 -1.67 -14.12
C LEU A 408 -13.16 -2.70 -15.04
N GLY A 409 -13.24 -2.42 -16.34
CA GLY A 409 -13.82 -3.32 -17.31
C GLY A 409 -13.05 -4.64 -17.41
N ILE A 410 -11.72 -4.59 -17.53
CA ILE A 410 -10.87 -5.79 -17.59
C ILE A 410 -10.86 -6.53 -16.24
N ALA A 411 -10.84 -5.80 -15.11
CA ALA A 411 -10.93 -6.42 -13.79
C ALA A 411 -12.22 -7.25 -13.62
N GLN A 412 -13.34 -6.82 -14.21
CA GLN A 412 -14.63 -7.51 -14.13
C GLN A 412 -14.83 -8.58 -15.21
N LYS A 413 -14.22 -8.41 -16.37
CA LYS A 413 -14.40 -9.28 -17.56
C LYS A 413 -13.05 -9.57 -18.22
N PRO A 414 -12.16 -10.32 -17.54
CA PRO A 414 -10.86 -10.66 -18.09
C PRO A 414 -10.96 -11.54 -19.36
N GLU A 415 -12.11 -12.20 -19.56
CA GLU A 415 -12.33 -13.05 -20.73
C GLU A 415 -12.32 -12.27 -22.06
N ILE A 416 -12.45 -10.93 -22.02
CA ILE A 416 -12.35 -10.09 -23.23
C ILE A 416 -10.98 -10.23 -23.90
N LEU A 417 -9.95 -10.65 -23.15
CA LEU A 417 -8.59 -10.84 -23.62
C LEU A 417 -8.32 -12.27 -24.10
N GLN A 418 -9.30 -13.19 -24.08
CA GLN A 418 -9.11 -14.63 -24.30
C GLN A 418 -8.43 -14.99 -25.64
N PHE A 419 -8.64 -14.18 -26.68
CA PHE A 419 -8.04 -14.40 -28.01
C PHE A 419 -6.77 -13.56 -28.26
N MET A 420 -6.34 -12.77 -27.28
CA MET A 420 -5.13 -11.98 -27.40
C MET A 420 -3.86 -12.85 -27.21
N PRO A 421 -2.73 -12.47 -27.79
CA PRO A 421 -1.43 -13.11 -27.48
C PRO A 421 -1.16 -13.11 -25.98
N GLU A 422 -0.45 -14.13 -25.48
CA GLU A 422 -0.16 -14.28 -24.04
C GLU A 422 0.54 -13.05 -23.45
N PHE A 423 1.44 -12.43 -24.20
CA PHE A 423 2.08 -11.19 -23.79
C PHE A 423 1.05 -10.08 -23.47
N ILE A 424 0.03 -9.92 -24.32
CA ILE A 424 -1.05 -8.92 -24.11
C ILE A 424 -1.92 -9.32 -22.92
N LYS A 425 -2.28 -10.61 -22.81
CA LYS A 425 -3.03 -11.12 -21.64
C LYS A 425 -2.29 -10.80 -20.34
N ASN A 426 -0.99 -11.10 -20.28
CA ASN A 426 -0.16 -10.86 -19.10
C ASN A 426 0.01 -9.37 -18.80
N LEU A 427 0.20 -8.54 -19.84
CA LEU A 427 0.34 -7.09 -19.69
C LEU A 427 -0.92 -6.43 -19.12
N PHE A 428 -2.09 -6.90 -19.53
CA PHE A 428 -3.40 -6.40 -19.09
C PHE A 428 -4.07 -7.35 -18.06
N SER A 429 -3.31 -8.23 -17.41
CA SER A 429 -3.85 -9.25 -16.49
C SER A 429 -4.58 -8.67 -15.29
N SER A 430 -4.23 -7.47 -14.87
CA SER A 430 -4.92 -6.76 -13.78
C SER A 430 -5.55 -5.48 -14.28
N GLY A 431 -6.70 -5.11 -13.68
CA GLY A 431 -7.38 -3.85 -13.99
C GLY A 431 -6.50 -2.62 -13.71
N VAL A 432 -5.63 -2.71 -12.70
CA VAL A 432 -4.67 -1.64 -12.38
C VAL A 432 -3.64 -1.47 -13.51
N ALA A 433 -3.08 -2.57 -14.00
CA ALA A 433 -2.14 -2.51 -15.12
C ALA A 433 -2.81 -1.99 -16.40
N ALA A 434 -4.00 -2.51 -16.73
CA ALA A 434 -4.76 -2.08 -17.89
C ALA A 434 -5.08 -0.58 -17.85
N GLY A 435 -5.63 -0.09 -16.74
CA GLY A 435 -5.96 1.33 -16.59
C GLY A 435 -4.72 2.22 -16.48
N GLY A 436 -3.67 1.76 -15.81
CA GLY A 436 -2.40 2.49 -15.68
C GLY A 436 -1.69 2.66 -17.01
N ILE A 437 -1.58 1.58 -17.81
CA ILE A 437 -1.00 1.64 -19.15
C ILE A 437 -1.82 2.57 -20.04
N THR A 438 -3.17 2.45 -20.00
CA THR A 438 -4.06 3.34 -20.74
C THR A 438 -3.83 4.80 -20.37
N ALA A 439 -3.70 5.11 -19.07
CA ALA A 439 -3.43 6.46 -18.59
C ALA A 439 -2.08 6.98 -19.10
N ILE A 440 -1.02 6.19 -19.04
CA ILE A 440 0.31 6.56 -19.51
C ILE A 440 0.30 6.79 -21.02
N VAL A 441 -0.25 5.86 -21.79
CA VAL A 441 -0.31 5.95 -23.26
C VAL A 441 -1.09 7.19 -23.69
N LEU A 442 -2.27 7.41 -23.13
CA LEU A 442 -3.09 8.59 -23.45
C LEU A 442 -2.43 9.90 -23.01
N ASN A 443 -1.73 9.88 -21.85
CA ASN A 443 -1.02 11.06 -21.38
C ASN A 443 0.12 11.45 -22.33
N LEU A 444 0.76 10.50 -23.00
CA LEU A 444 1.80 10.73 -23.99
C LEU A 444 1.25 11.10 -25.37
N LEU A 445 0.11 10.50 -25.77
CA LEU A 445 -0.47 10.71 -27.10
C LEU A 445 -1.27 12.01 -27.21
N LEU A 446 -1.95 12.42 -26.14
CA LEU A 446 -2.79 13.61 -26.17
C LEU A 446 -1.94 14.84 -25.85
N PRO A 447 -1.92 15.86 -26.72
CA PRO A 447 -1.15 17.07 -26.50
C PRO A 447 -1.66 17.87 -25.29
N GLU A 448 -0.73 18.44 -24.52
CA GLU A 448 -1.10 19.42 -23.50
C GLU A 448 -1.63 20.69 -24.18
N VAL A 449 -2.83 21.11 -23.81
CA VAL A 449 -3.36 22.40 -24.22
C VAL A 449 -2.60 23.47 -23.44
N ARG A 450 -1.61 24.12 -24.08
CA ARG A 450 -1.00 25.31 -23.50
C ARG A 450 -2.11 26.35 -23.36
N ARG A 451 -2.46 26.71 -22.13
CA ARG A 451 -3.18 27.96 -21.88
C ARG A 451 -2.25 29.07 -22.35
N ASP A 452 -2.61 29.76 -23.42
CA ASP A 452 -1.94 31.01 -23.82
C ASP A 452 -2.03 31.96 -22.63
N GLU A 453 -0.89 32.24 -21.98
CA GLU A 453 -0.78 33.27 -20.94
C GLU A 453 -1.15 34.66 -21.48
N ASN A 454 -1.26 34.81 -22.80
CA ASN A 454 -1.71 36.03 -23.48
C ASN A 454 -3.21 36.35 -23.31
N ALA A 455 -4.04 35.40 -22.88
CA ALA A 455 -5.46 35.68 -22.61
C ALA A 455 -5.68 36.52 -21.33
N ALA A 456 -4.78 36.40 -20.36
CA ALA A 456 -4.83 37.19 -19.13
C ALA A 456 -4.40 38.66 -19.33
N SER A 457 -3.45 38.92 -20.24
CA SER A 457 -2.96 40.26 -20.52
C SER A 457 -3.95 41.11 -21.33
N VAL A 458 -4.82 40.49 -22.13
CA VAL A 458 -5.85 41.21 -22.91
C VAL A 458 -7.01 41.67 -22.03
N THR A 459 -7.28 40.95 -20.90
CA THR A 459 -8.35 41.33 -19.97
C THR A 459 -7.92 42.46 -19.01
N GLU A 460 -6.63 42.52 -18.64
CA GLU A 460 -6.08 43.59 -17.81
C GLU A 460 -5.99 44.92 -18.60
N THR A 461 -5.59 44.88 -19.86
CA THR A 461 -5.55 46.11 -20.72
C THR A 461 -6.91 46.63 -21.08
N ALA A 462 -7.97 45.83 -21.07
CA ALA A 462 -9.34 46.28 -21.30
C ALA A 462 -10.00 46.90 -20.05
N GLN A 463 -9.50 46.62 -18.85
CA GLN A 463 -9.99 47.23 -17.60
C GLN A 463 -9.25 48.53 -17.24
N GLU A 464 -8.07 48.81 -17.79
CA GLU A 464 -7.37 50.07 -17.60
C GLU A 464 -7.78 51.15 -18.62
N SER A 465 -8.62 50.85 -19.61
CA SER A 465 -9.07 51.80 -20.66
C SER A 465 -10.53 52.23 -20.51
N ASN A 466 -11.20 51.99 -19.35
CA ASN A 466 -12.54 52.52 -19.08
C ASN A 466 -12.53 53.41 -17.81
#